data_5dcd86d361e087fcc0fe1ef3f6e45a0a
#
_entry.id   5dcd86d361e087fcc0fe1ef3f6e45a0a
#
_cell.length_a   1.000
_cell.length_b   1.000
_cell.length_c   1.000
_cell.angle_alpha   90.00
_cell.angle_beta   90.00
_cell.angle_gamma   90.00
#
_symmetry.space_group_name_H-M   'P 1'
#
loop_
_entity.id
_entity.type
_entity.pdbx_description
1 polymer ?
#
loop_
_entity_poly.entity_id
_entity_poly.type
_entity_poly.pdbx_seq_one_letter_code
_entity_poly.pdbx_strand_id
1 'polypeptide(L)'
;YQQLYPDFYVEGPAPALENRENTMYLTFDDGPSDLTSEFLQVLEEKDVKATFFVVGKTDETSKERYRQIVAAGHTLGMHSYSHDYKKIYQSVESFLDDYYQLFTLLKEETGVKTSVFRFPGGSINSYNMGVYQEIIAEMVRRGFRFFDWSLSAEDAAKRSPTAAAICDGILTRAEGRSRGIVLMHDSYHCKTTLEALPRLIDGLREKG
;
A
#
# COMPACT_ATOMS: atom_id res chain seq x y z
N TYR A 1 16.97 12.32 15.25
CA TYR A 1 16.00 11.24 15.02
C TYR A 1 16.53 9.87 15.46
N GLN A 2 17.83 9.64 15.48
CA GLN A 2 18.43 8.31 15.79
C GLN A 2 18.01 7.71 17.13
N GLN A 3 17.69 8.52 18.13
CA GLN A 3 17.28 8.08 19.47
C GLN A 3 15.75 7.86 19.58
N LEU A 4 14.97 8.31 18.60
CA LEU A 4 13.52 8.12 18.59
C LEU A 4 13.20 6.69 18.12
N TYR A 5 12.34 6.01 18.88
CA TYR A 5 11.83 4.68 18.53
C TYR A 5 12.94 3.68 18.17
N PRO A 6 13.77 3.24 19.15
CA PRO A 6 14.94 2.41 18.92
C PRO A 6 14.63 1.01 18.37
N ASP A 7 13.38 0.57 18.44
CA ASP A 7 12.87 -0.69 17.89
C ASP A 7 12.14 -0.52 16.54
N PHE A 8 12.02 0.73 16.05
CA PHE A 8 11.44 1.03 14.74
C PHE A 8 12.49 0.93 13.64
N TYR A 9 12.94 -0.29 13.38
CA TYR A 9 13.95 -0.65 12.38
C TYR A 9 13.60 -1.98 11.72
N VAL A 10 14.02 -2.11 10.46
CA VAL A 10 14.06 -3.37 9.73
C VAL A 10 15.46 -3.96 9.87
N GLU A 11 15.56 -5.13 10.50
CA GLU A 11 16.81 -5.85 10.70
C GLU A 11 17.20 -6.64 9.45
N GLY A 12 18.50 -6.66 9.16
CA GLY A 12 19.06 -7.45 8.07
C GLY A 12 19.33 -6.66 6.79
N PRO A 13 20.11 -7.24 5.87
CA PRO A 13 20.31 -6.64 4.56
C PRO A 13 18.98 -6.60 3.83
N ALA A 14 18.70 -5.46 3.20
CA ALA A 14 17.55 -5.35 2.33
C ALA A 14 17.59 -6.49 1.31
N PRO A 15 16.53 -7.34 1.19
CA PRO A 15 16.50 -8.37 0.18
C PRO A 15 16.84 -7.75 -1.18
N ALA A 16 17.69 -8.42 -1.95
CA ALA A 16 17.96 -8.00 -3.31
C ALA A 16 16.61 -7.89 -4.05
N LEU A 17 16.33 -6.74 -4.64
CA LEU A 17 15.16 -6.62 -5.50
C LEU A 17 15.44 -7.49 -6.73
N GLU A 18 14.79 -8.63 -6.82
CA GLU A 18 14.80 -9.41 -8.04
C GLU A 18 14.22 -8.52 -9.15
N ASN A 19 14.99 -8.35 -10.21
CA ASN A 19 14.51 -7.63 -11.38
C ASN A 19 13.59 -8.58 -12.18
N ARG A 20 12.33 -8.65 -11.77
CA ARG A 20 11.33 -9.46 -12.47
C ARG A 20 10.78 -8.63 -13.62
N GLU A 21 11.13 -9.01 -14.82
CA GLU A 21 10.49 -8.51 -16.04
C GLU A 21 9.08 -9.09 -16.16
N ASN A 22 8.23 -8.44 -16.94
CA ASN A 22 6.84 -8.82 -17.18
C ASN A 22 6.04 -9.00 -15.87
N THR A 23 6.16 -8.01 -14.97
CA THR A 23 5.51 -8.10 -13.66
C THR A 23 4.74 -6.81 -13.34
N MET A 24 3.44 -6.94 -13.07
CA MET A 24 2.60 -5.89 -12.52
C MET A 24 2.30 -6.18 -11.05
N TYR A 25 2.70 -5.25 -10.18
CA TYR A 25 2.46 -5.35 -8.74
C TYR A 25 1.13 -4.67 -8.40
N LEU A 26 0.18 -5.45 -7.93
CA LEU A 26 -1.12 -4.93 -7.47
C LEU A 26 -0.98 -4.40 -6.05
N THR A 27 -1.40 -3.17 -5.81
CA THR A 27 -1.32 -2.54 -4.50
C THR A 27 -2.63 -1.86 -4.14
N PHE A 28 -3.02 -1.96 -2.85
CA PHE A 28 -4.25 -1.39 -2.31
C PHE A 28 -3.92 -0.50 -1.11
N ASP A 29 -4.33 0.76 -1.15
CA ASP A 29 -4.14 1.74 -0.09
C ASP A 29 -5.42 1.91 0.75
N ASP A 30 -5.31 2.54 1.93
CA ASP A 30 -6.39 2.99 2.84
C ASP A 30 -7.14 1.89 3.60
N GLY A 31 -6.88 0.62 3.31
CA GLY A 31 -7.46 -0.49 4.05
C GLY A 31 -7.01 -0.57 5.53
N PRO A 32 -7.59 -1.48 6.30
CA PRO A 32 -8.65 -2.40 5.91
C PRO A 32 -10.02 -1.73 5.86
N SER A 33 -10.90 -2.25 5.01
CA SER A 33 -12.28 -1.79 4.87
C SER A 33 -13.27 -2.97 4.93
N ASP A 34 -14.56 -2.69 4.80
CA ASP A 34 -15.57 -3.74 4.69
C ASP A 34 -15.42 -4.60 3.42
N LEU A 35 -14.67 -4.12 2.44
CA LEU A 35 -14.40 -4.84 1.20
C LEU A 35 -13.12 -5.69 1.24
N THR A 36 -12.27 -5.56 2.27
CA THR A 36 -10.98 -6.27 2.35
C THR A 36 -11.14 -7.77 2.13
N SER A 37 -12.09 -8.42 2.82
CA SER A 37 -12.28 -9.87 2.70
C SER A 37 -12.69 -10.29 1.29
N GLU A 38 -13.48 -9.47 0.59
CA GLU A 38 -13.88 -9.72 -0.80
C GLU A 38 -12.71 -9.51 -1.77
N PHE A 39 -11.85 -8.50 -1.55
CA PHE A 39 -10.60 -8.36 -2.28
C PHE A 39 -9.69 -9.58 -2.11
N LEU A 40 -9.52 -10.06 -0.88
CA LEU A 40 -8.73 -11.25 -0.59
C LEU A 40 -9.27 -12.50 -1.30
N GLN A 41 -10.60 -12.67 -1.31
CA GLN A 41 -11.25 -13.77 -2.03
C GLN A 41 -10.96 -13.73 -3.52
N VAL A 42 -11.12 -12.58 -4.18
CA VAL A 42 -10.82 -12.45 -5.62
C VAL A 42 -9.34 -12.74 -5.92
N LEU A 43 -8.42 -12.25 -5.07
CA LEU A 43 -6.99 -12.51 -5.24
C LEU A 43 -6.65 -14.00 -5.06
N GLU A 44 -7.30 -14.70 -4.15
CA GLU A 44 -7.17 -16.15 -3.96
C GLU A 44 -7.71 -16.91 -5.16
N GLU A 45 -8.93 -16.61 -5.63
CA GLU A 45 -9.54 -17.23 -6.81
C GLU A 45 -8.69 -17.06 -8.08
N LYS A 46 -7.98 -15.93 -8.17
CA LYS A 46 -7.07 -15.63 -9.29
C LYS A 46 -5.64 -16.09 -9.06
N ASP A 47 -5.31 -16.69 -7.92
CA ASP A 47 -3.96 -17.09 -7.54
C ASP A 47 -2.93 -15.95 -7.73
N VAL A 48 -3.23 -14.78 -7.13
CA VAL A 48 -2.40 -13.57 -7.20
C VAL A 48 -2.12 -13.05 -5.79
N LYS A 49 -0.89 -12.66 -5.55
CA LYS A 49 -0.52 -11.93 -4.32
C LYS A 49 -0.45 -10.42 -4.60
N ALA A 50 -0.79 -9.64 -3.58
CA ALA A 50 -0.81 -8.18 -3.64
C ALA A 50 -0.12 -7.57 -2.40
N THR A 51 0.07 -6.26 -2.41
CA THR A 51 0.51 -5.49 -1.25
C THR A 51 -0.63 -4.60 -0.78
N PHE A 52 -0.94 -4.66 0.50
CA PHE A 52 -1.91 -3.80 1.16
C PHE A 52 -1.17 -2.78 2.03
N PHE A 53 -1.22 -1.50 1.66
CA PHE A 53 -0.73 -0.39 2.47
C PHE A 53 -1.86 0.11 3.35
N VAL A 54 -1.87 -0.33 4.60
CA VAL A 54 -3.00 -0.14 5.52
C VAL A 54 -2.83 1.08 6.42
N VAL A 55 -3.95 1.62 6.91
CA VAL A 55 -4.00 2.70 7.89
C VAL A 55 -4.30 2.15 9.29
N GLY A 56 -4.08 2.96 10.33
CA GLY A 56 -4.31 2.56 11.72
C GLY A 56 -5.81 2.47 12.06
N LYS A 57 -6.27 1.27 12.40
CA LYS A 57 -7.62 1.01 12.92
C LYS A 57 -7.53 0.02 14.06
N THR A 58 -8.23 0.31 15.17
CA THR A 58 -8.09 -0.42 16.43
C THR A 58 -9.32 -1.25 16.82
N ASP A 59 -10.37 -1.20 16.02
CA ASP A 59 -11.53 -2.07 16.22
C ASP A 59 -11.20 -3.53 15.85
N GLU A 60 -11.85 -4.49 16.51
CA GLU A 60 -11.53 -5.91 16.37
C GLU A 60 -11.75 -6.43 14.95
N THR A 61 -12.71 -5.89 14.21
CA THR A 61 -12.95 -6.27 12.81
C THR A 61 -11.77 -5.87 11.92
N SER A 62 -11.25 -4.67 12.09
CA SER A 62 -10.07 -4.20 11.35
C SER A 62 -8.82 -4.97 11.71
N LYS A 63 -8.61 -5.28 13.00
CA LYS A 63 -7.50 -6.12 13.47
C LYS A 63 -7.56 -7.51 12.85
N GLU A 64 -8.72 -8.13 12.80
CA GLU A 64 -8.91 -9.42 12.14
C GLU A 64 -8.55 -9.35 10.64
N ARG A 65 -8.88 -8.26 9.96
CA ARG A 65 -8.52 -8.06 8.55
C ARG A 65 -7.01 -7.94 8.33
N TYR A 66 -6.26 -7.30 9.24
CA TYR A 66 -4.79 -7.33 9.17
C TYR A 66 -4.26 -8.76 9.23
N ARG A 67 -4.80 -9.58 10.15
CA ARG A 67 -4.44 -11.00 10.27
C ARG A 67 -4.78 -11.79 9.01
N GLN A 68 -5.96 -11.55 8.41
CA GLN A 68 -6.40 -12.18 7.16
C GLN A 68 -5.49 -11.84 5.98
N ILE A 69 -5.08 -10.58 5.82
CA ILE A 69 -4.14 -10.16 4.78
C ILE A 69 -2.83 -10.97 4.86
N VAL A 70 -2.28 -11.09 6.07
CA VAL A 70 -1.04 -11.84 6.31
C VAL A 70 -1.24 -13.34 6.11
N ALA A 71 -2.32 -13.92 6.66
CA ALA A 71 -2.63 -15.35 6.55
C ALA A 71 -2.85 -15.78 5.10
N ALA A 72 -3.42 -14.91 4.27
CA ALA A 72 -3.59 -15.14 2.83
C ALA A 72 -2.27 -14.98 2.03
N GLY A 73 -1.15 -14.65 2.69
CA GLY A 73 0.18 -14.55 2.07
C GLY A 73 0.41 -13.26 1.28
N HIS A 74 -0.37 -12.23 1.55
CA HIS A 74 -0.15 -10.90 0.96
C HIS A 74 0.88 -10.11 1.77
N THR A 75 1.49 -9.11 1.13
CA THR A 75 2.39 -8.19 1.82
C THR A 75 1.58 -7.13 2.56
N LEU A 76 1.86 -6.99 3.85
CA LEU A 76 1.30 -5.93 4.69
C LEU A 76 2.30 -4.77 4.76
N GLY A 77 1.90 -3.60 4.29
CA GLY A 77 2.68 -2.37 4.32
C GLY A 77 1.99 -1.27 5.13
N MET A 78 2.71 -0.21 5.44
CA MET A 78 2.20 0.93 6.21
C MET A 78 1.78 2.09 5.30
N HIS A 79 0.61 2.70 5.60
CA HIS A 79 0.10 3.89 4.92
C HIS A 79 -0.30 5.01 5.88
N SER A 80 0.49 5.23 6.95
CA SER A 80 0.19 6.12 8.06
C SER A 80 -0.86 5.53 9.04
N TYR A 81 -0.71 5.88 10.32
CA TYR A 81 -1.70 5.53 11.34
C TYR A 81 -2.94 6.42 11.24
N SER A 82 -2.75 7.72 11.18
CA SER A 82 -3.84 8.70 11.22
C SER A 82 -4.39 9.09 9.85
N HIS A 83 -3.60 8.92 8.79
CA HIS A 83 -3.87 9.41 7.43
C HIS A 83 -4.18 10.92 7.37
N ASP A 84 -3.72 11.69 8.36
CA ASP A 84 -3.87 13.15 8.41
C ASP A 84 -2.63 13.84 7.83
N TYR A 85 -2.72 14.28 6.58
CA TYR A 85 -1.63 14.92 5.84
C TYR A 85 -1.02 16.12 6.58
N LYS A 86 -1.85 16.94 7.23
CA LYS A 86 -1.38 18.13 7.95
C LYS A 86 -0.59 17.75 9.19
N LYS A 87 -0.96 16.66 9.84
CA LYS A 87 -0.29 16.16 11.03
C LYS A 87 1.01 15.43 10.66
N ILE A 88 0.94 14.44 9.76
CA ILE A 88 2.07 13.57 9.46
C ILE A 88 3.23 14.28 8.76
N TYR A 89 2.93 15.33 7.98
CA TYR A 89 3.96 16.08 7.22
C TYR A 89 4.37 17.40 7.91
N GLN A 90 4.01 17.58 9.18
CA GLN A 90 4.41 18.74 9.94
C GLN A 90 5.91 18.75 10.25
N SER A 91 6.49 17.58 10.53
CA SER A 91 7.93 17.38 10.77
C SER A 91 8.28 15.91 10.58
N VAL A 92 9.60 15.61 10.56
CA VAL A 92 10.10 14.23 10.54
C VAL A 92 9.65 13.47 11.79
N GLU A 93 9.68 14.11 12.96
CA GLU A 93 9.23 13.50 14.23
C GLU A 93 7.75 13.13 14.17
N SER A 94 6.90 14.02 13.65
CA SER A 94 5.47 13.77 13.51
C SER A 94 5.19 12.57 12.57
N PHE A 95 5.97 12.46 11.50
CA PHE A 95 5.90 11.32 10.59
C PHE A 95 6.33 10.03 11.28
N LEU A 96 7.46 10.04 11.97
CA LEU A 96 7.97 8.87 12.69
C LEU A 96 7.02 8.42 13.79
N ASP A 97 6.43 9.36 14.55
CA ASP A 97 5.46 9.06 15.60
C ASP A 97 4.22 8.34 15.04
N ASP A 98 3.65 8.86 13.97
CA ASP A 98 2.49 8.29 13.31
C ASP A 98 2.78 6.89 12.74
N TYR A 99 3.90 6.73 12.03
CA TYR A 99 4.27 5.44 11.44
C TYR A 99 4.71 4.42 12.49
N TYR A 100 5.32 4.84 13.59
CA TYR A 100 5.67 3.96 14.69
C TYR A 100 4.43 3.39 15.39
N GLN A 101 3.39 4.21 15.57
CA GLN A 101 2.11 3.74 16.10
C GLN A 101 1.53 2.64 15.21
N LEU A 102 1.54 2.83 13.89
CA LEU A 102 1.05 1.81 12.97
C LEU A 102 1.93 0.55 12.98
N PHE A 103 3.25 0.72 12.94
CA PHE A 103 4.21 -0.39 13.00
C PHE A 103 3.99 -1.26 14.23
N THR A 104 3.80 -0.64 15.39
CA THR A 104 3.55 -1.34 16.65
C THR A 104 2.22 -2.08 16.61
N LEU A 105 1.15 -1.43 16.17
CA LEU A 105 -0.17 -2.04 16.01
C LEU A 105 -0.10 -3.29 15.11
N LEU A 106 0.49 -3.16 13.93
CA LEU A 106 0.57 -4.28 12.98
C LEU A 106 1.41 -5.44 13.51
N LYS A 107 2.53 -5.13 14.18
CA LYS A 107 3.38 -6.14 14.81
C LYS A 107 2.64 -6.89 15.94
N GLU A 108 1.91 -6.18 16.79
CA GLU A 108 1.14 -6.78 17.89
C GLU A 108 0.01 -7.67 17.36
N GLU A 109 -0.70 -7.23 16.33
CA GLU A 109 -1.86 -7.95 15.80
C GLU A 109 -1.49 -9.13 14.89
N THR A 110 -0.38 -9.05 14.18
CA THR A 110 -0.04 -10.04 13.14
C THR A 110 1.28 -10.79 13.41
N GLY A 111 2.10 -10.32 14.32
CA GLY A 111 3.47 -10.82 14.53
C GLY A 111 4.46 -10.38 13.44
N VAL A 112 4.01 -9.66 12.41
CA VAL A 112 4.85 -9.24 11.28
C VAL A 112 5.46 -7.86 11.53
N LYS A 113 6.79 -7.76 11.40
CA LYS A 113 7.49 -6.48 11.30
C LYS A 113 7.45 -6.02 9.82
N THR A 114 6.56 -5.09 9.49
CA THR A 114 6.48 -4.61 8.12
C THR A 114 7.74 -3.85 7.74
N SER A 115 8.20 -4.01 6.50
CA SER A 115 9.42 -3.36 5.99
C SER A 115 9.15 -2.37 4.85
N VAL A 116 7.90 -2.29 4.42
CA VAL A 116 7.49 -1.47 3.28
C VAL A 116 6.42 -0.46 3.69
N PHE A 117 6.45 0.69 3.05
CA PHE A 117 5.45 1.74 3.29
C PHE A 117 5.17 2.56 2.03
N ARG A 118 4.07 3.27 2.05
CA ARG A 118 3.70 4.25 1.04
C ARG A 118 3.29 5.55 1.70
N PHE A 119 3.75 6.65 1.16
CA PHE A 119 3.36 7.99 1.61
C PHE A 119 1.92 8.29 1.21
N PRO A 120 1.05 8.76 2.12
CA PRO A 120 -0.22 9.35 1.75
C PRO A 120 -0.04 10.49 0.74
N GLY A 121 -0.65 10.32 -0.44
CA GLY A 121 -0.51 11.27 -1.55
C GLY A 121 0.79 11.15 -2.36
N GLY A 122 1.59 10.09 -2.14
CA GLY A 122 2.87 9.87 -2.80
C GLY A 122 4.06 10.52 -2.09
N SER A 123 5.27 10.10 -2.46
CA SER A 123 6.51 10.53 -1.81
C SER A 123 6.81 12.04 -1.98
N ILE A 124 6.23 12.68 -3.00
CA ILE A 124 6.33 14.12 -3.24
C ILE A 124 4.93 14.68 -3.50
N ASN A 125 4.43 15.50 -2.59
CA ASN A 125 3.13 16.15 -2.70
C ASN A 125 3.15 17.54 -2.06
N SER A 126 2.08 18.32 -2.21
CA SER A 126 1.99 19.70 -1.71
C SER A 126 2.13 19.83 -0.18
N TYR A 127 1.86 18.78 0.58
CA TYR A 127 1.95 18.81 2.03
C TYR A 127 3.35 18.50 2.56
N ASN A 128 4.15 17.70 1.84
CA ASN A 128 5.44 17.22 2.33
C ASN A 128 6.66 17.90 1.69
N MET A 129 6.48 18.88 0.81
CA MET A 129 7.56 19.57 0.08
C MET A 129 8.70 20.05 0.97
N GLY A 130 8.40 20.46 2.21
CA GLY A 130 9.41 20.96 3.14
C GLY A 130 10.20 19.89 3.90
N VAL A 131 9.73 18.63 3.91
CA VAL A 131 10.25 17.58 4.81
C VAL A 131 10.48 16.22 4.12
N TYR A 132 10.01 16.02 2.90
CA TYR A 132 10.00 14.69 2.27
C TYR A 132 11.39 14.06 2.14
N GLN A 133 12.42 14.85 1.83
CA GLN A 133 13.79 14.34 1.68
C GLN A 133 14.35 13.81 3.00
N GLU A 134 14.12 14.53 4.10
CA GLU A 134 14.55 14.11 5.43
C GLU A 134 13.79 12.88 5.91
N ILE A 135 12.47 12.81 5.65
CA ILE A 135 11.65 11.64 5.95
C ILE A 135 12.17 10.42 5.19
N ILE A 136 12.40 10.55 3.87
CA ILE A 136 12.92 9.45 3.04
C ILE A 136 14.28 8.99 3.58
N ALA A 137 15.20 9.92 3.84
CA ALA A 137 16.53 9.61 4.34
C ALA A 137 16.47 8.84 5.67
N GLU A 138 15.62 9.28 6.60
CA GLU A 138 15.46 8.66 7.90
C GLU A 138 14.81 7.28 7.82
N MET A 139 13.75 7.12 7.04
CA MET A 139 13.06 5.82 6.87
C MET A 139 13.98 4.80 6.16
N VAL A 140 14.73 5.22 5.14
CA VAL A 140 15.72 4.36 4.47
C VAL A 140 16.85 3.99 5.42
N ARG A 141 17.35 4.92 6.24
CA ARG A 141 18.35 4.64 7.27
C ARG A 141 17.86 3.59 8.29
N ARG A 142 16.55 3.55 8.56
CA ARG A 142 15.91 2.54 9.40
C ARG A 142 15.65 1.21 8.68
N GLY A 143 16.01 1.10 7.39
CA GLY A 143 15.85 -0.11 6.59
C GLY A 143 14.50 -0.25 5.90
N PHE A 144 13.60 0.72 6.06
CA PHE A 144 12.31 0.70 5.37
C PHE A 144 12.46 1.07 3.89
N ARG A 145 11.52 0.57 3.07
CA ARG A 145 11.40 0.90 1.65
C ARG A 145 10.04 1.51 1.37
N PHE A 146 10.01 2.58 0.60
CA PHE A 146 8.77 3.18 0.13
C PHE A 146 8.50 2.86 -1.34
N PHE A 147 7.24 2.86 -1.71
CA PHE A 147 6.81 2.60 -3.07
C PHE A 147 5.72 3.59 -3.48
N ASP A 148 6.00 4.38 -4.51
CA ASP A 148 4.98 5.09 -5.26
C ASP A 148 4.35 4.14 -6.29
N TRP A 149 3.72 4.66 -7.31
CA TRP A 149 3.07 3.89 -8.36
C TRP A 149 3.40 4.42 -9.75
N SER A 150 3.20 3.58 -10.75
CA SER A 150 3.37 3.94 -12.15
C SER A 150 2.04 3.89 -12.94
N LEU A 151 1.03 3.25 -12.37
CA LEU A 151 -0.32 3.12 -12.90
C LEU A 151 -1.32 3.39 -11.78
N SER A 152 -2.44 4.06 -12.08
CA SER A 152 -3.49 4.35 -11.10
C SER A 152 -4.86 3.96 -11.63
N ALA A 153 -5.70 3.41 -10.76
CA ALA A 153 -7.11 3.13 -11.04
C ALA A 153 -7.97 4.40 -11.04
N GLU A 154 -7.47 5.53 -10.54
CA GLU A 154 -8.21 6.78 -10.34
C GLU A 154 -9.47 6.60 -9.46
N ASP A 155 -9.53 5.55 -8.67
CA ASP A 155 -10.70 5.09 -7.92
C ASP A 155 -10.98 5.89 -6.63
N ALA A 156 -10.00 6.66 -6.16
CA ALA A 156 -10.16 7.61 -5.05
C ALA A 156 -10.69 9.01 -5.50
N ALA A 157 -10.98 9.20 -6.78
CA ALA A 157 -11.51 10.45 -7.29
C ALA A 157 -12.93 10.73 -6.73
N LYS A 158 -13.33 12.02 -6.67
CA LYS A 158 -14.67 12.44 -6.20
C LYS A 158 -15.83 11.71 -6.90
N ARG A 159 -15.64 11.30 -8.14
CA ARG A 159 -16.56 10.47 -8.90
C ARG A 159 -15.82 9.20 -9.27
N SER A 160 -16.13 8.12 -8.56
CA SER A 160 -15.54 6.81 -8.84
C SER A 160 -15.76 6.42 -10.30
N PRO A 161 -14.72 5.99 -11.01
CA PRO A 161 -14.87 5.48 -12.37
C PRO A 161 -15.66 4.15 -12.35
N THR A 162 -16.21 3.78 -13.50
CA THR A 162 -16.83 2.46 -13.66
C THR A 162 -15.76 1.36 -13.66
N ALA A 163 -16.15 0.13 -13.33
CA ALA A 163 -15.25 -1.02 -13.38
C ALA A 163 -14.60 -1.19 -14.77
N ALA A 164 -15.35 -0.96 -15.85
CA ALA A 164 -14.83 -0.97 -17.21
C ALA A 164 -13.74 0.10 -17.41
N ALA A 165 -14.00 1.34 -16.97
CA ALA A 165 -13.04 2.43 -17.11
C ALA A 165 -11.75 2.19 -16.33
N ILE A 166 -11.83 1.58 -15.12
CA ILE A 166 -10.65 1.16 -14.35
C ILE A 166 -9.83 0.15 -15.15
N CYS A 167 -10.46 -0.93 -15.62
CA CYS A 167 -9.78 -1.96 -16.42
C CYS A 167 -9.13 -1.38 -17.66
N ASP A 168 -9.91 -0.71 -18.51
CA ASP A 168 -9.44 -0.19 -19.79
C ASP A 168 -8.31 0.84 -19.60
N GLY A 169 -8.45 1.70 -18.56
CA GLY A 169 -7.44 2.69 -18.23
C GLY A 169 -6.11 2.09 -17.77
N ILE A 170 -6.13 1.06 -16.92
CA ILE A 170 -4.91 0.39 -16.47
C ILE A 170 -4.31 -0.44 -17.59
N LEU A 171 -5.12 -1.25 -18.30
CA LEU A 171 -4.65 -2.14 -19.37
C LEU A 171 -4.01 -1.35 -20.52
N THR A 172 -4.59 -0.20 -20.91
CA THR A 172 -4.01 0.68 -21.93
C THR A 172 -2.67 1.27 -21.47
N ARG A 173 -2.58 1.74 -20.23
CA ARG A 173 -1.33 2.30 -19.69
C ARG A 173 -0.25 1.25 -19.38
N ALA A 174 -0.65 -0.01 -19.24
CA ALA A 174 0.28 -1.14 -19.06
C ALA A 174 0.94 -1.58 -20.37
N GLU A 175 0.42 -1.18 -21.53
CA GLU A 175 0.98 -1.55 -22.83
C GLU A 175 2.43 -1.11 -22.98
N GLY A 176 3.29 -2.05 -23.43
CA GLY A 176 4.72 -1.83 -23.62
C GLY A 176 5.53 -1.66 -22.33
N ARG A 177 4.94 -1.90 -21.16
CA ARG A 177 5.66 -1.87 -19.88
C ARG A 177 6.04 -3.28 -19.45
N SER A 178 7.31 -3.49 -19.22
CA SER A 178 7.82 -4.74 -18.64
C SER A 178 7.56 -4.83 -17.13
N ARG A 179 7.25 -3.70 -16.46
CA ARG A 179 7.01 -3.64 -15.02
C ARG A 179 6.17 -2.43 -14.63
N GLY A 180 5.29 -2.60 -13.65
CA GLY A 180 4.51 -1.51 -13.09
C GLY A 180 4.00 -1.79 -11.68
N ILE A 181 3.70 -0.72 -10.95
CA ILE A 181 3.01 -0.75 -9.66
C ILE A 181 1.66 -0.09 -9.87
N VAL A 182 0.60 -0.84 -9.63
CA VAL A 182 -0.79 -0.39 -9.82
C VAL A 182 -1.33 0.10 -8.49
N LEU A 183 -1.68 1.38 -8.42
CA LEU A 183 -2.39 1.96 -7.29
C LEU A 183 -3.89 1.73 -7.42
N MET A 184 -4.46 1.10 -6.43
CA MET A 184 -5.88 0.93 -6.16
C MET A 184 -6.15 1.23 -4.68
N HIS A 185 -7.40 1.34 -4.27
CA HIS A 185 -7.75 1.59 -2.88
C HIS A 185 -8.69 0.51 -2.34
N ASP A 186 -8.46 0.13 -1.08
CA ASP A 186 -9.34 -0.71 -0.27
C ASP A 186 -10.15 0.17 0.67
N SER A 187 -11.22 0.77 0.15
CA SER A 187 -12.14 1.58 0.93
C SER A 187 -13.59 1.29 0.54
N TYR A 188 -14.54 1.64 1.40
CA TYR A 188 -15.96 1.36 1.15
C TYR A 188 -16.51 2.02 -0.13
N HIS A 189 -15.84 3.04 -0.65
CA HIS A 189 -16.18 3.69 -1.92
C HIS A 189 -15.69 2.92 -3.15
N CYS A 190 -14.76 1.97 -2.98
CA CYS A 190 -14.06 1.32 -4.08
C CYS A 190 -14.70 0.00 -4.54
N LYS A 191 -16.04 -0.10 -4.49
CA LYS A 191 -16.78 -1.26 -5.01
C LYS A 191 -16.51 -1.50 -6.49
N THR A 192 -16.38 -0.44 -7.29
CA THR A 192 -16.06 -0.56 -8.72
C THR A 192 -14.65 -1.09 -8.96
N THR A 193 -13.71 -0.85 -8.05
CA THR A 193 -12.37 -1.46 -8.06
C THR A 193 -12.46 -2.97 -7.82
N LEU A 194 -13.23 -3.38 -6.81
CA LEU A 194 -13.49 -4.79 -6.54
C LEU A 194 -14.14 -5.49 -7.74
N GLU A 195 -15.16 -4.86 -8.36
CA GLU A 195 -15.82 -5.38 -9.56
C GLU A 195 -14.87 -5.48 -10.77
N ALA A 196 -13.91 -4.55 -10.87
CA ALA A 196 -12.92 -4.51 -11.95
C ALA A 196 -11.83 -5.58 -11.80
N LEU A 197 -11.48 -5.93 -10.56
CA LEU A 197 -10.28 -6.68 -10.24
C LEU A 197 -10.15 -8.02 -10.97
N PRO A 198 -11.17 -8.89 -11.08
CA PRO A 198 -11.04 -10.16 -11.81
C PRO A 198 -10.64 -9.96 -13.28
N ARG A 199 -11.36 -9.06 -13.99
CA ARG A 199 -11.08 -8.75 -15.40
C ARG A 199 -9.73 -8.06 -15.58
N LEU A 200 -9.34 -7.21 -14.63
CA LEU A 200 -8.04 -6.55 -14.66
C LEU A 200 -6.89 -7.55 -14.56
N ILE A 201 -6.98 -8.51 -13.63
CA ILE A 201 -5.96 -9.55 -13.47
C ILE A 201 -5.84 -10.38 -14.74
N ASP A 202 -6.96 -10.85 -15.30
CA ASP A 202 -6.97 -11.63 -16.52
C ASP A 202 -6.35 -10.86 -17.69
N GLY A 203 -6.76 -9.61 -17.89
CA GLY A 203 -6.23 -8.75 -18.94
C GLY A 203 -4.74 -8.42 -18.81
N LEU A 204 -4.23 -8.27 -17.58
CA LEU A 204 -2.78 -8.11 -17.37
C LEU A 204 -2.01 -9.40 -17.70
N ARG A 205 -2.55 -10.57 -17.36
CA ARG A 205 -1.95 -11.87 -17.72
C ARG A 205 -1.92 -12.12 -19.23
N GLU A 206 -2.97 -11.72 -19.95
CA GLU A 206 -3.02 -11.84 -21.41
C GLU A 206 -1.96 -10.99 -22.13
N LYS A 207 -1.49 -9.93 -21.48
CA LYS A 207 -0.43 -9.07 -22.02
C LYS A 207 0.99 -9.58 -21.76
N GLY A 208 1.16 -10.67 -20.99
CA GLY A 208 2.46 -11.24 -20.61
C GLY A 208 3.03 -10.59 -19.38
#